data_b75a22b85ef4f90ae1160e7d1fa7dd7e
#
_entry.id   b75a22b85ef4f90ae1160e7d1fa7dd7e
#
_cell.length_a   1.000
_cell.length_b   1.000
_cell.length_c   1.000
_cell.angle_alpha   90.00
_cell.angle_beta   90.00
_cell.angle_gamma   90.00
#
_symmetry.space_group_name_H-M   'P 1'
#
loop_
_entity.id
_entity.type
_entity.pdbx_description
1 polymer ?
#
loop_
_entity_poly.entity_id
_entity_poly.type
_entity_poly.pdbx_seq_one_letter_code
_entity_poly.pdbx_strand_id
1 'polypeptide(L)'
;RLDGMFAFALFDAAEQSLLLVRDRLGVKPLFYATLPDGSIAFASEMKGLLTLPTLRVEAELTAVEDFLAYGYVPDDNCIVSGVKKLAAGHYLHLRCGYPVPAPRQWWDLDFSRRIAVKEAEAEEHLVQLLRAAVRSRMVADVPLGAFLSGGVDSSAVVALMAEASREAVKSCAIGFDDSSLDETSYADLVARRFACDHRSRTVAADDFALSDLVAHHCDEPFADASALPTY
;
A
#
# COMPACT_ATOMS: atom_id res chain seq x y z
N ARG A 1 -20.17 -6.67 -3.67
CA ARG A 1 -19.73 -5.27 -3.91
C ARG A 1 -18.88 -4.84 -2.74
N LEU A 2 -17.55 -4.96 -2.89
CA LEU A 2 -16.60 -4.45 -1.92
C LEU A 2 -16.06 -3.12 -2.43
N ASP A 3 -15.93 -2.17 -1.52
CA ASP A 3 -15.27 -0.88 -1.75
C ASP A 3 -14.25 -0.63 -0.65
N GLY A 4 -13.11 -0.04 -1.01
CA GLY A 4 -12.02 0.22 -0.07
C GLY A 4 -10.77 -0.63 -0.33
N MET A 5 -9.98 -0.85 0.72
CA MET A 5 -8.68 -1.54 0.69
C MET A 5 -8.85 -2.95 1.22
N PHE A 6 -8.55 -3.95 0.40
CA PHE A 6 -8.70 -5.35 0.79
C PHE A 6 -7.81 -6.28 -0.01
N ALA A 7 -7.38 -7.35 0.64
CA ALA A 7 -6.94 -8.59 0.02
C ALA A 7 -7.60 -9.72 0.81
N PHE A 8 -8.21 -10.69 0.13
CA PHE A 8 -8.86 -11.79 0.81
C PHE A 8 -8.78 -13.09 0.03
N ALA A 9 -8.92 -14.20 0.76
CA ALA A 9 -9.13 -15.52 0.24
C ALA A 9 -10.50 -16.04 0.68
N LEU A 10 -11.27 -16.58 -0.27
CA LEU A 10 -12.56 -17.23 0.00
C LEU A 10 -12.51 -18.66 -0.50
N PHE A 11 -12.66 -19.63 0.41
CA PHE A 11 -12.76 -21.04 0.06
C PHE A 11 -14.22 -21.49 0.06
N ASP A 12 -14.66 -22.05 -1.06
CA ASP A 12 -15.96 -22.69 -1.21
C ASP A 12 -15.78 -24.21 -1.14
N ALA A 13 -16.23 -24.79 -0.04
CA ALA A 13 -16.11 -26.22 0.21
C ALA A 13 -17.04 -27.07 -0.68
N ALA A 14 -18.17 -26.54 -1.12
CA ALA A 14 -19.09 -27.24 -1.99
C ALA A 14 -18.54 -27.35 -3.43
N GLU A 15 -18.01 -26.25 -3.94
CA GLU A 15 -17.40 -26.18 -5.28
C GLU A 15 -15.92 -26.60 -5.29
N GLN A 16 -15.33 -26.88 -4.11
CA GLN A 16 -13.90 -27.17 -3.96
C GLN A 16 -13.04 -26.11 -4.69
N SER A 17 -13.35 -24.85 -4.43
CA SER A 17 -12.70 -23.74 -5.10
C SER A 17 -12.17 -22.69 -4.12
N LEU A 18 -11.11 -22.00 -4.52
CA LEU A 18 -10.48 -20.92 -3.78
C LEU A 18 -10.44 -19.65 -4.65
N LEU A 19 -10.98 -18.57 -4.15
CA LEU A 19 -10.94 -17.26 -4.77
C LEU A 19 -10.01 -16.34 -4.00
N LEU A 20 -8.93 -15.89 -4.63
CA LEU A 20 -8.04 -14.85 -4.13
C LEU A 20 -8.38 -13.54 -4.84
N VAL A 21 -8.53 -12.45 -4.11
CA VAL A 21 -8.90 -11.14 -4.68
C VAL A 21 -8.06 -10.04 -4.04
N ARG A 22 -7.58 -9.12 -4.86
CA ARG A 22 -6.86 -7.92 -4.42
C ARG A 22 -7.64 -6.67 -4.83
N ASP A 23 -7.61 -5.64 -3.99
CA ASP A 23 -8.33 -4.38 -4.22
C ASP A 23 -7.87 -3.64 -5.48
N ARG A 24 -8.65 -2.61 -5.86
CA ARG A 24 -8.48 -1.85 -7.11
C ARG A 24 -7.08 -1.31 -7.32
N LEU A 25 -6.48 -0.73 -6.27
CA LEU A 25 -5.17 -0.07 -6.32
C LEU A 25 -4.05 -0.92 -5.72
N GLY A 26 -4.37 -2.18 -5.28
CA GLY A 26 -3.40 -3.07 -4.67
C GLY A 26 -2.86 -2.57 -3.32
N VAL A 27 -3.65 -1.78 -2.59
CA VAL A 27 -3.21 -1.21 -1.29
C VAL A 27 -2.89 -2.31 -0.29
N LYS A 28 -3.67 -3.40 -0.27
CA LYS A 28 -3.36 -4.57 0.53
C LYS A 28 -2.57 -5.57 -0.30
N PRO A 29 -1.40 -6.03 0.18
CA PRO A 29 -0.57 -6.99 -0.55
C PRO A 29 -1.21 -8.39 -0.55
N LEU A 30 -0.92 -9.17 -1.60
CA LEU A 30 -1.29 -10.57 -1.70
C LEU A 30 -0.27 -11.31 -2.57
N PHE A 31 0.53 -12.16 -1.91
CA PHE A 31 1.51 -13.04 -2.55
C PHE A 31 0.95 -14.44 -2.66
N TYR A 32 1.33 -15.17 -3.71
CA TYR A 32 0.97 -16.58 -3.87
C TYR A 32 2.07 -17.35 -4.60
N ALA A 33 2.12 -18.65 -4.34
CA ALA A 33 3.05 -19.58 -5.00
C ALA A 33 2.36 -20.91 -5.27
N THR A 34 2.73 -21.57 -6.36
CA THR A 34 2.39 -22.96 -6.62
C THR A 34 3.51 -23.83 -6.08
N LEU A 35 3.20 -24.71 -5.16
CA LEU A 35 4.16 -25.63 -4.56
C LEU A 35 4.42 -26.87 -5.43
N PRO A 36 5.53 -27.61 -5.21
CA PRO A 36 5.87 -28.78 -6.04
C PRO A 36 4.83 -29.89 -6.07
N ASP A 37 3.99 -29.99 -5.03
CA ASP A 37 2.88 -30.96 -4.98
C ASP A 37 1.60 -30.48 -5.68
N GLY A 38 1.64 -29.28 -6.30
CA GLY A 38 0.52 -28.64 -6.98
C GLY A 38 -0.41 -27.87 -6.04
N SER A 39 -0.17 -27.82 -4.75
CA SER A 39 -0.91 -26.99 -3.81
C SER A 39 -0.57 -25.50 -3.99
N ILE A 40 -1.48 -24.61 -3.54
CA ILE A 40 -1.30 -23.16 -3.58
C ILE A 40 -1.10 -22.66 -2.16
N ALA A 41 0.01 -21.94 -1.98
CA ALA A 41 0.24 -21.14 -0.79
C ALA A 41 -0.01 -19.66 -1.09
N PHE A 42 -0.57 -18.92 -0.14
CA PHE A 42 -0.76 -17.47 -0.25
C PHE A 42 -0.59 -16.79 1.10
N ALA A 43 -0.18 -15.53 1.08
CA ALA A 43 0.02 -14.72 2.27
C ALA A 43 -0.07 -13.23 1.94
N SER A 44 -0.32 -12.39 2.94
CA SER A 44 -0.22 -10.94 2.81
C SER A 44 1.22 -10.45 2.77
N GLU A 45 2.15 -11.20 3.37
CA GLU A 45 3.57 -10.89 3.40
C GLU A 45 4.36 -12.06 2.81
N MET A 46 5.35 -11.75 1.96
CA MET A 46 6.19 -12.77 1.32
C MET A 46 6.94 -13.63 2.35
N LYS A 47 7.42 -13.00 3.44
CA LYS A 47 8.09 -13.73 4.51
C LYS A 47 7.26 -14.86 5.10
N GLY A 48 5.93 -14.76 5.07
CA GLY A 48 5.03 -15.85 5.46
C GLY A 48 5.16 -17.08 4.54
N LEU A 49 5.32 -16.87 3.22
CA LEU A 49 5.55 -17.96 2.28
C LEU A 49 6.95 -18.56 2.43
N LEU A 50 7.96 -17.75 2.78
CA LEU A 50 9.34 -18.21 2.96
C LEU A 50 9.52 -19.17 4.14
N THR A 51 8.54 -19.29 5.03
CA THR A 51 8.55 -20.30 6.10
C THR A 51 8.25 -21.72 5.60
N LEU A 52 7.77 -21.87 4.37
CA LEU A 52 7.41 -23.16 3.80
C LEU A 52 8.67 -23.92 3.34
N PRO A 53 8.96 -25.13 3.89
CA PRO A 53 10.18 -25.87 3.56
C PRO A 53 10.25 -26.31 2.08
N THR A 54 9.11 -26.35 1.41
CA THR A 54 8.99 -26.78 0.01
C THR A 54 9.21 -25.64 -0.99
N LEU A 55 9.21 -24.39 -0.53
CA LEU A 55 9.48 -23.22 -1.36
C LEU A 55 11.01 -23.02 -1.47
N ARG A 56 11.53 -23.03 -2.70
CA ARG A 56 12.93 -22.69 -2.94
C ARG A 56 13.09 -21.17 -2.93
N VAL A 57 14.04 -20.68 -2.14
CA VAL A 57 14.36 -19.25 -2.06
C VAL A 57 15.53 -18.98 -3.03
N GLU A 58 15.19 -18.61 -4.24
CA GLU A 58 16.14 -18.21 -5.29
C GLU A 58 15.72 -16.85 -5.83
N ALA A 59 16.69 -15.99 -6.14
CA ALA A 59 16.39 -14.67 -6.69
C ALA A 59 15.86 -14.79 -8.13
N GLU A 60 14.79 -14.05 -8.43
CA GLU A 60 14.27 -13.88 -9.79
C GLU A 60 15.07 -12.75 -10.48
N LEU A 61 15.86 -13.10 -11.50
CA LEU A 61 16.78 -12.15 -12.12
C LEU A 61 16.07 -10.99 -12.79
N THR A 62 14.91 -11.21 -13.39
CA THR A 62 14.10 -10.14 -13.99
C THR A 62 13.60 -9.16 -12.93
N ALA A 63 13.27 -9.63 -11.75
CA ALA A 63 12.87 -8.77 -10.63
C ALA A 63 14.07 -7.97 -10.07
N VAL A 64 15.28 -8.53 -10.12
CA VAL A 64 16.50 -7.78 -9.78
C VAL A 64 16.76 -6.66 -10.80
N GLU A 65 16.58 -6.94 -12.11
CA GLU A 65 16.67 -5.92 -13.16
C GLU A 65 15.62 -4.81 -12.95
N ASP A 66 14.38 -5.18 -12.66
CA ASP A 66 13.30 -4.24 -12.36
C ASP A 66 13.65 -3.36 -11.17
N PHE A 67 14.13 -3.95 -10.07
CA PHE A 67 14.56 -3.20 -8.89
C PHE A 67 15.67 -2.18 -9.22
N LEU A 68 16.67 -2.58 -10.00
CA LEU A 68 17.74 -1.68 -10.39
C LEU A 68 17.26 -0.55 -11.31
N ALA A 69 16.21 -0.79 -12.10
CA ALA A 69 15.65 0.20 -13.01
C ALA A 69 14.65 1.16 -12.33
N TYR A 70 13.82 0.65 -11.43
CA TYR A 70 12.68 1.39 -10.86
C TYR A 70 12.82 1.70 -9.37
N GLY A 71 13.75 1.06 -8.66
CA GLY A 71 13.88 1.16 -7.21
C GLY A 71 12.90 0.28 -6.42
N TYR A 72 12.05 -0.49 -7.10
CA TYR A 72 11.14 -1.47 -6.51
C TYR A 72 10.83 -2.58 -7.52
N VAL A 73 10.19 -3.66 -7.07
CA VAL A 73 9.75 -4.75 -7.93
C VAL A 73 8.28 -4.54 -8.31
N PRO A 74 7.91 -4.39 -9.61
CA PRO A 74 6.54 -4.19 -10.07
C PRO A 74 5.59 -5.34 -9.71
N ASP A 75 4.28 -5.07 -9.79
CA ASP A 75 3.20 -5.89 -9.19
C ASP A 75 3.00 -7.30 -9.76
N ASP A 76 3.39 -7.62 -10.93
CA ASP A 76 3.25 -8.98 -11.48
C ASP A 76 4.51 -9.84 -11.32
N ASN A 77 5.60 -9.23 -10.83
CA ASN A 77 6.88 -9.87 -10.56
C ASN A 77 7.13 -9.97 -9.04
N CYS A 78 8.09 -10.77 -8.62
CA CYS A 78 8.51 -10.91 -7.22
C CYS A 78 10.00 -11.23 -7.17
N ILE A 79 10.69 -10.72 -6.15
CA ILE A 79 12.14 -10.93 -6.00
C ILE A 79 12.50 -12.42 -5.77
N VAL A 80 11.55 -13.22 -5.30
CA VAL A 80 11.73 -14.67 -5.08
C VAL A 80 11.09 -15.44 -6.24
N SER A 81 11.91 -16.21 -6.94
CA SER A 81 11.46 -17.05 -8.06
C SER A 81 10.36 -18.04 -7.63
N GLY A 82 9.32 -18.16 -8.46
CA GLY A 82 8.17 -19.01 -8.16
C GLY A 82 7.13 -18.39 -7.23
N VAL A 83 7.41 -17.26 -6.59
CA VAL A 83 6.41 -16.43 -5.90
C VAL A 83 5.90 -15.37 -6.85
N LYS A 84 4.62 -15.02 -6.74
CA LYS A 84 3.97 -13.98 -7.53
C LYS A 84 3.17 -13.05 -6.64
N LYS A 85 3.07 -11.79 -7.02
CA LYS A 85 2.09 -10.85 -6.47
C LYS A 85 0.81 -10.93 -7.30
N LEU A 86 -0.35 -10.96 -6.65
CA LEU A 86 -1.60 -10.78 -7.38
C LEU A 86 -1.72 -9.30 -7.73
N ALA A 87 -1.77 -8.96 -9.00
CA ALA A 87 -1.80 -7.58 -9.45
C ALA A 87 -3.04 -6.81 -8.93
N ALA A 88 -2.92 -5.48 -8.82
CA ALA A 88 -4.02 -4.61 -8.42
C ALA A 88 -5.25 -4.80 -9.31
N GLY A 89 -6.45 -4.80 -8.72
CA GLY A 89 -7.68 -5.01 -9.47
C GLY A 89 -7.84 -6.39 -10.11
N HIS A 90 -7.12 -7.41 -9.62
CA HIS A 90 -7.19 -8.77 -10.13
C HIS A 90 -7.75 -9.76 -9.11
N TYR A 91 -8.19 -10.89 -9.64
CA TYR A 91 -8.53 -12.07 -8.87
C TYR A 91 -7.95 -13.34 -9.50
N LEU A 92 -7.75 -14.36 -8.67
CA LEU A 92 -7.36 -15.70 -9.07
C LEU A 92 -8.40 -16.69 -8.54
N HIS A 93 -9.08 -17.40 -9.44
CA HIS A 93 -10.09 -18.39 -9.08
C HIS A 93 -9.57 -19.80 -9.39
N LEU A 94 -9.28 -20.54 -8.37
CA LEU A 94 -8.69 -21.86 -8.37
C LEU A 94 -9.78 -22.92 -8.13
N ARG A 95 -9.66 -24.08 -8.79
CA ARG A 95 -10.52 -25.26 -8.52
C ARG A 95 -9.63 -26.47 -8.26
N CYS A 96 -10.00 -27.24 -7.26
CA CYS A 96 -9.29 -28.49 -6.94
C CYS A 96 -9.27 -29.43 -8.16
N GLY A 97 -8.10 -30.01 -8.46
CA GLY A 97 -7.90 -30.90 -9.60
C GLY A 97 -7.75 -30.22 -10.98
N TYR A 98 -7.75 -28.89 -11.04
CA TYR A 98 -7.53 -28.14 -12.27
C TYR A 98 -6.19 -27.38 -12.24
N PRO A 99 -5.55 -27.13 -13.40
CA PRO A 99 -4.39 -26.28 -13.48
C PRO A 99 -4.66 -24.87 -12.94
N VAL A 100 -3.63 -24.25 -12.38
CA VAL A 100 -3.69 -22.85 -11.92
C VAL A 100 -3.91 -21.94 -13.13
N PRO A 101 -5.04 -21.20 -13.19
CA PRO A 101 -5.31 -20.30 -14.31
C PRO A 101 -4.49 -19.01 -14.19
N ALA A 102 -4.43 -18.23 -15.26
CA ALA A 102 -3.94 -16.85 -15.18
C ALA A 102 -4.88 -15.99 -14.33
N PRO A 103 -4.36 -15.04 -13.54
CA PRO A 103 -5.17 -14.02 -12.87
C PRO A 103 -6.05 -13.26 -13.87
N ARG A 104 -7.23 -12.84 -13.42
CA ARG A 104 -8.17 -12.06 -14.23
C ARG A 104 -8.37 -10.69 -13.64
N GLN A 105 -8.29 -9.67 -14.50
CA GLN A 105 -8.59 -8.30 -14.14
C GLN A 105 -10.10 -8.13 -13.97
N TRP A 106 -10.51 -7.52 -12.85
CA TRP A 106 -11.91 -7.19 -12.57
C TRP A 106 -12.15 -5.68 -12.53
N TRP A 107 -11.07 -4.89 -12.45
CA TRP A 107 -11.12 -3.44 -12.43
C TRP A 107 -9.83 -2.85 -13.01
N ASP A 108 -9.98 -1.70 -13.68
CA ASP A 108 -8.88 -0.86 -14.16
C ASP A 108 -9.28 0.61 -14.18
N LEU A 109 -8.29 1.48 -14.28
CA LEU A 109 -8.49 2.92 -14.52
C LEU A 109 -8.87 3.15 -15.98
N ASP A 110 -9.97 3.84 -16.20
CA ASP A 110 -10.45 4.21 -17.54
C ASP A 110 -10.21 5.72 -17.80
N PHE A 111 -9.08 6.03 -18.43
CA PHE A 111 -8.72 7.39 -18.83
C PHE A 111 -9.38 7.83 -20.16
N SER A 112 -10.15 6.96 -20.82
CA SER A 112 -10.88 7.32 -22.05
C SER A 112 -12.06 8.25 -21.78
N ARG A 113 -12.61 8.19 -20.57
CA ARG A 113 -13.75 9.01 -20.17
C ARG A 113 -13.32 10.44 -19.87
N ARG A 114 -13.72 11.34 -20.74
CA ARG A 114 -13.53 12.78 -20.53
C ARG A 114 -14.86 13.40 -20.14
N ILE A 115 -14.83 14.21 -19.10
CA ILE A 115 -15.97 15.01 -18.67
C ILE A 115 -15.71 16.47 -19.03
N ALA A 116 -16.68 17.11 -19.69
CA ALA A 116 -16.63 18.54 -19.95
C ALA A 116 -17.32 19.27 -18.80
N VAL A 117 -16.52 19.72 -17.83
CA VAL A 117 -16.99 20.48 -16.66
C VAL A 117 -16.23 21.81 -16.57
N LYS A 118 -16.82 22.81 -15.94
CA LYS A 118 -16.13 24.05 -15.60
C LYS A 118 -15.16 23.80 -14.45
N GLU A 119 -14.10 24.60 -14.39
CA GLU A 119 -13.06 24.46 -13.35
C GLU A 119 -13.66 24.45 -11.93
N ALA A 120 -14.52 25.42 -11.60
CA ALA A 120 -15.16 25.48 -10.29
C ALA A 120 -16.02 24.24 -9.95
N GLU A 121 -16.67 23.64 -10.94
CA GLU A 121 -17.44 22.40 -10.77
C GLU A 121 -16.51 21.20 -10.57
N ALA A 122 -15.35 21.19 -11.27
CA ALA A 122 -14.34 20.16 -11.10
C ALA A 122 -13.69 20.23 -9.71
N GLU A 123 -13.37 21.42 -9.22
CA GLU A 123 -12.83 21.66 -7.88
C GLU A 123 -13.79 21.16 -6.79
N GLU A 124 -15.08 21.56 -6.88
CA GLU A 124 -16.10 21.12 -5.93
C GLU A 124 -16.24 19.58 -5.92
N HIS A 125 -16.30 18.99 -7.11
CA HIS A 125 -16.41 17.54 -7.25
C HIS A 125 -15.18 16.81 -6.72
N LEU A 126 -13.98 17.32 -6.98
CA LEU A 126 -12.73 16.78 -6.44
C LEU A 126 -12.74 16.77 -4.90
N VAL A 127 -13.11 17.89 -4.26
CA VAL A 127 -13.19 17.99 -2.80
C VAL A 127 -14.23 17.03 -2.24
N GLN A 128 -15.38 16.84 -2.90
CA GLN A 128 -16.39 15.86 -2.49
C GLN A 128 -15.86 14.43 -2.56
N LEU A 129 -15.15 14.06 -3.62
CA LEU A 129 -14.54 12.74 -3.78
C LEU A 129 -13.45 12.48 -2.74
N LEU A 130 -12.58 13.48 -2.49
CA LEU A 130 -11.55 13.38 -1.45
C LEU A 130 -12.17 13.22 -0.06
N ARG A 131 -13.21 14.01 0.26
CA ARG A 131 -13.95 13.90 1.53
C ARG A 131 -14.54 12.49 1.72
N ALA A 132 -15.17 11.93 0.70
CA ALA A 132 -15.71 10.57 0.73
C ALA A 132 -14.61 9.53 0.89
N ALA A 133 -13.48 9.68 0.17
CA ALA A 133 -12.34 8.80 0.25
C ALA A 133 -11.68 8.82 1.65
N VAL A 134 -11.47 9.99 2.24
CA VAL A 134 -10.92 10.13 3.61
C VAL A 134 -11.87 9.50 4.62
N ARG A 135 -13.17 9.83 4.58
CA ARG A 135 -14.15 9.27 5.52
C ARG A 135 -14.20 7.74 5.49
N SER A 136 -14.16 7.15 4.30
CA SER A 136 -14.19 5.69 4.16
C SER A 136 -12.97 5.00 4.77
N ARG A 137 -11.82 5.70 4.86
CA ARG A 137 -10.56 5.20 5.41
C ARG A 137 -10.37 5.52 6.89
N MET A 138 -11.25 6.29 7.48
CA MET A 138 -11.24 6.58 8.92
C MET A 138 -11.90 5.48 9.77
N VAL A 139 -12.39 4.41 9.16
CA VAL A 139 -12.92 3.24 9.87
C VAL A 139 -11.74 2.32 10.20
N ALA A 140 -11.43 2.18 11.48
CA ALA A 140 -10.33 1.34 11.96
C ALA A 140 -10.62 0.84 13.37
N ASP A 141 -10.12 -0.34 13.71
CA ASP A 141 -10.19 -0.95 15.05
C ASP A 141 -9.03 -0.51 15.96
N VAL A 142 -8.11 0.29 15.42
CA VAL A 142 -6.92 0.82 16.11
C VAL A 142 -6.87 2.35 15.97
N PRO A 143 -6.12 3.05 16.83
CA PRO A 143 -5.92 4.48 16.70
C PRO A 143 -5.38 4.84 15.32
N LEU A 144 -6.03 5.82 14.67
CA LEU A 144 -5.69 6.29 13.34
C LEU A 144 -4.83 7.55 13.44
N GLY A 145 -3.86 7.67 12.55
CA GLY A 145 -3.03 8.86 12.38
C GLY A 145 -2.78 9.15 10.90
N ALA A 146 -2.17 10.30 10.64
CA ALA A 146 -1.75 10.71 9.31
C ALA A 146 -0.30 11.21 9.32
N PHE A 147 0.45 10.83 8.29
CA PHE A 147 1.71 11.51 7.98
C PHE A 147 1.41 12.91 7.45
N LEU A 148 2.12 13.90 7.96
CA LEU A 148 1.92 15.31 7.63
C LEU A 148 3.27 15.95 7.27
N SER A 149 3.52 16.13 5.97
CA SER A 149 4.70 16.84 5.48
C SER A 149 4.50 18.37 5.40
N GLY A 150 3.26 18.84 5.48
CA GLY A 150 2.92 20.24 5.20
C GLY A 150 2.74 20.55 3.72
N GLY A 151 2.97 19.59 2.82
CA GLY A 151 2.62 19.67 1.41
C GLY A 151 1.10 19.71 1.18
N VAL A 152 0.68 20.08 -0.02
CA VAL A 152 -0.75 20.29 -0.36
C VAL A 152 -1.58 19.02 -0.11
N ASP A 153 -1.09 17.86 -0.52
CA ASP A 153 -1.82 16.59 -0.45
C ASP A 153 -2.04 16.13 0.99
N SER A 154 -0.94 16.06 1.78
CA SER A 154 -1.02 15.64 3.18
C SER A 154 -1.84 16.63 4.02
N SER A 155 -1.75 17.92 3.73
CA SER A 155 -2.53 18.97 4.38
C SER A 155 -4.03 18.85 4.07
N ALA A 156 -4.38 18.55 2.81
CA ALA A 156 -5.78 18.33 2.40
C ALA A 156 -6.38 17.09 3.10
N VAL A 157 -5.61 16.00 3.20
CA VAL A 157 -6.05 14.79 3.92
C VAL A 157 -6.28 15.09 5.39
N VAL A 158 -5.34 15.75 6.09
CA VAL A 158 -5.47 16.09 7.51
C VAL A 158 -6.64 17.06 7.74
N ALA A 159 -6.84 18.05 6.87
CA ALA A 159 -7.98 18.96 6.94
C ALA A 159 -9.33 18.23 6.88
N LEU A 160 -9.47 17.28 5.92
CA LEU A 160 -10.67 16.48 5.74
C LEU A 160 -10.87 15.46 6.87
N MET A 161 -9.79 14.93 7.44
CA MET A 161 -9.85 14.10 8.65
C MET A 161 -10.37 14.91 9.84
N ALA A 162 -9.85 16.13 10.05
CA ALA A 162 -10.29 17.02 11.12
C ALA A 162 -11.76 17.43 10.96
N GLU A 163 -12.22 17.66 9.73
CA GLU A 163 -13.64 17.92 9.44
C GLU A 163 -14.54 16.72 9.81
N ALA A 164 -14.05 15.51 9.59
CA ALA A 164 -14.82 14.28 9.80
C ALA A 164 -14.74 13.72 11.23
N SER A 165 -13.73 14.12 12.02
CA SER A 165 -13.47 13.62 13.37
C SER A 165 -14.02 14.56 14.43
N ARG A 166 -14.45 13.98 15.57
CA ARG A 166 -14.77 14.73 16.80
C ARG A 166 -13.57 14.86 17.74
N GLU A 167 -12.55 14.06 17.51
CA GLU A 167 -11.31 14.04 18.28
C GLU A 167 -10.18 14.69 17.48
N ALA A 168 -9.14 15.16 18.19
CA ALA A 168 -7.95 15.68 17.54
C ALA A 168 -7.31 14.61 16.65
N VAL A 169 -7.04 14.97 15.40
CA VAL A 169 -6.35 14.08 14.46
C VAL A 169 -4.92 13.87 14.96
N LYS A 170 -4.51 12.62 15.11
CA LYS A 170 -3.12 12.30 15.38
C LYS A 170 -2.32 12.47 14.09
N SER A 171 -1.26 13.26 14.13
CA SER A 171 -0.40 13.45 12.98
C SER A 171 1.07 13.36 13.37
N CYS A 172 1.90 12.93 12.43
CA CYS A 172 3.34 12.91 12.62
C CYS A 172 4.06 13.45 11.38
N ALA A 173 5.19 14.09 11.66
CA ALA A 173 6.12 14.59 10.64
C ALA A 173 7.52 14.09 10.93
N ILE A 174 8.28 13.90 9.87
CA ILE A 174 9.69 13.60 9.96
C ILE A 174 10.47 14.79 9.41
N GLY A 175 11.40 15.26 10.24
CA GLY A 175 12.37 16.28 9.88
C GLY A 175 13.73 15.68 9.53
N PHE A 176 14.57 16.49 8.95
CA PHE A 176 15.94 16.15 8.59
C PHE A 176 16.88 17.21 9.15
N ASP A 177 18.12 16.83 9.49
CA ASP A 177 19.16 17.77 9.93
C ASP A 177 19.53 18.80 8.84
N ASP A 178 19.34 18.42 7.57
CA ASP A 178 19.47 19.32 6.44
C ASP A 178 18.22 20.19 6.30
N SER A 179 18.36 21.48 6.60
CA SER A 179 17.27 22.45 6.53
C SER A 179 16.66 22.60 5.12
N SER A 180 17.36 22.20 4.06
CA SER A 180 16.83 22.22 2.69
C SER A 180 15.83 21.09 2.42
N LEU A 181 15.83 20.05 3.25
CA LEU A 181 14.94 18.89 3.18
C LEU A 181 13.90 18.89 4.30
N ASP A 182 14.01 19.81 5.27
CA ASP A 182 13.15 19.85 6.45
C ASP A 182 11.86 20.65 6.19
N GLU A 183 10.75 19.96 6.13
CA GLU A 183 9.41 20.51 5.94
C GLU A 183 8.61 20.60 7.25
N THR A 184 9.20 20.31 8.42
CA THR A 184 8.48 20.25 9.70
C THR A 184 7.78 21.55 10.06
N SER A 185 8.35 22.70 9.69
CA SER A 185 7.74 24.02 9.93
C SER A 185 6.37 24.17 9.22
N TYR A 186 6.22 23.63 8.02
CA TYR A 186 4.94 23.62 7.29
C TYR A 186 3.96 22.62 7.91
N ALA A 187 4.43 21.45 8.30
CA ALA A 187 3.61 20.46 9.01
C ALA A 187 3.05 21.04 10.32
N ASP A 188 3.88 21.74 11.10
CA ASP A 188 3.48 22.44 12.32
C ASP A 188 2.39 23.51 12.10
N LEU A 189 2.48 24.27 11.01
CA LEU A 189 1.46 25.26 10.67
C LEU A 189 0.10 24.60 10.41
N VAL A 190 0.08 23.52 9.66
CA VAL A 190 -1.13 22.76 9.36
C VAL A 190 -1.67 22.10 10.63
N ALA A 191 -0.81 21.46 11.42
CA ALA A 191 -1.18 20.82 12.67
C ALA A 191 -1.85 21.79 13.66
N ARG A 192 -1.28 23.00 13.82
CA ARG A 192 -1.90 24.08 14.64
C ARG A 192 -3.22 24.56 14.07
N ARG A 193 -3.31 24.71 12.73
CA ARG A 193 -4.55 25.18 12.07
C ARG A 193 -5.73 24.25 12.30
N PHE A 194 -5.48 22.94 12.39
CA PHE A 194 -6.51 21.92 12.56
C PHE A 194 -6.53 21.28 13.95
N ALA A 195 -5.80 21.86 14.91
CA ALA A 195 -5.72 21.41 16.30
C ALA A 195 -5.38 19.92 16.44
N CYS A 196 -4.39 19.44 15.68
CA CYS A 196 -3.95 18.06 15.68
C CYS A 196 -3.16 17.71 16.96
N ASP A 197 -3.24 16.45 17.39
CA ASP A 197 -2.23 15.83 18.29
C ASP A 197 -1.01 15.49 17.43
N HIS A 198 -0.11 16.45 17.27
CA HIS A 198 1.01 16.39 16.34
C HIS A 198 2.31 16.02 17.03
N ARG A 199 3.08 15.14 16.37
CA ARG A 199 4.43 14.78 16.79
C ARG A 199 5.39 14.90 15.62
N SER A 200 6.56 15.47 15.85
CA SER A 200 7.65 15.50 14.89
C SER A 200 8.89 14.81 15.47
N ARG A 201 9.66 14.17 14.60
CA ARG A 201 10.95 13.57 14.91
C ARG A 201 11.93 13.87 13.79
N THR A 202 13.16 14.20 14.14
CA THR A 202 14.25 14.34 13.15
C THR A 202 14.95 13.01 12.99
N VAL A 203 15.16 12.59 11.74
CA VAL A 203 15.97 11.42 11.38
C VAL A 203 17.44 11.82 11.42
N ALA A 204 18.24 11.08 12.17
CA ALA A 204 19.69 11.24 12.28
C ALA A 204 20.44 10.19 11.46
N ALA A 205 21.74 10.46 11.20
CA ALA A 205 22.60 9.51 10.47
C ALA A 205 22.67 8.12 11.12
N ASP A 206 22.57 8.03 12.45
CA ASP A 206 22.59 6.78 13.21
C ASP A 206 21.34 5.90 12.97
N ASP A 207 20.25 6.48 12.48
CA ASP A 207 19.02 5.73 12.15
C ASP A 207 19.22 4.76 10.98
N PHE A 208 20.30 4.89 10.19
CA PHE A 208 20.70 3.89 9.20
C PHE A 208 21.00 2.49 9.79
N ALA A 209 21.28 2.39 11.08
CA ALA A 209 21.37 1.10 11.77
C ALA A 209 20.06 0.29 11.72
N LEU A 210 18.92 0.93 11.39
CA LEU A 210 17.62 0.29 11.23
C LEU A 210 17.38 -0.28 9.82
N SER A 211 18.33 -0.13 8.88
CA SER A 211 18.14 -0.54 7.48
C SER A 211 17.77 -2.02 7.31
N ASP A 212 18.40 -2.92 8.07
CA ASP A 212 18.10 -4.35 8.02
C ASP A 212 16.67 -4.64 8.52
N LEU A 213 16.23 -3.90 9.53
CA LEU A 213 14.88 -4.03 10.08
C LEU A 213 13.82 -3.52 9.11
N VAL A 214 14.09 -2.37 8.46
CA VAL A 214 13.23 -1.83 7.40
C VAL A 214 13.15 -2.80 6.23
N ALA A 215 14.28 -3.34 5.76
CA ALA A 215 14.32 -4.34 4.69
C ALA A 215 13.50 -5.60 5.04
N HIS A 216 13.55 -6.05 6.30
CA HIS A 216 12.72 -7.16 6.77
C HIS A 216 11.22 -6.86 6.68
N HIS A 217 10.81 -5.61 6.97
CA HIS A 217 9.40 -5.22 6.90
C HIS A 217 8.89 -4.99 5.47
N CYS A 218 9.76 -4.58 4.55
CA CYS A 218 9.38 -4.33 3.16
C CYS A 218 9.15 -5.60 2.32
N ASP A 219 9.58 -6.77 2.81
CA ASP A 219 9.53 -8.07 2.11
C ASP A 219 10.39 -8.15 0.83
N GLU A 220 10.49 -7.09 0.06
CA GLU A 220 11.25 -6.98 -1.18
C GLU A 220 12.23 -5.81 -1.14
N PRO A 221 13.26 -5.78 -2.00
CA PRO A 221 14.12 -4.61 -2.14
C PRO A 221 13.31 -3.35 -2.46
N PHE A 222 13.58 -2.28 -1.72
CA PHE A 222 12.86 -1.01 -1.83
C PHE A 222 13.83 0.16 -1.63
N ALA A 223 14.03 0.98 -2.66
CA ALA A 223 15.04 2.03 -2.70
C ALA A 223 14.46 3.43 -2.47
N ASP A 224 13.27 3.54 -1.88
CA ASP A 224 12.69 4.83 -1.54
C ASP A 224 13.34 5.41 -0.28
N ALA A 225 13.81 6.65 -0.38
CA ALA A 225 14.42 7.36 0.74
C ALA A 225 13.45 7.59 1.92
N SER A 226 12.13 7.51 1.68
CA SER A 226 11.10 7.61 2.71
C SER A 226 10.91 6.32 3.53
N ALA A 227 11.53 5.20 3.14
CA ALA A 227 11.36 3.93 3.85
C ALA A 227 11.79 4.03 5.32
N LEU A 228 12.96 4.58 5.57
CA LEU A 228 13.48 4.78 6.93
C LEU A 228 12.66 5.80 7.73
N PRO A 229 12.32 7.00 7.20
CA PRO A 229 11.40 7.93 7.86
C PRO A 229 10.02 7.37 8.18
N THR A 230 9.51 6.44 7.36
CA THR A 230 8.18 5.84 7.57
C THR A 230 8.17 4.82 8.70
N TYR A 231 9.29 4.15 8.94
CA TYR A 231 9.48 3.18 10.03
C TYR A 231 9.57 3.87 11.38
#